data_38a5a1b7340c1e5786e9624f560d2c6a
#
_entry.id   38a5a1b7340c1e5786e9624f560d2c6a
#
_cell.length_a   1.000
_cell.length_b   1.000
_cell.length_c   1.000
_cell.angle_alpha   90.00
_cell.angle_beta   90.00
_cell.angle_gamma   90.00
#
_symmetry.space_group_name_H-M   'P 1'
#
loop_
_entity.id
_entity.type
_entity.pdbx_description
1 polymer ?
#
loop_
_entity_poly.entity_id
_entity_poly.type
_entity_poly.pdbx_seq_one_letter_code
_entity_poly.pdbx_strand_id
1 'polypeptide(L)'
;NYTIGYTVNIGPCVNTNTTSVAVAKYNTANLTTGVLPNLCFNSPAFNLMTIVQNTLGAWSGSAGVNYINNTYNFDPTNLPNSVHTLTYSNLPTNPPNFNANNLCSETSTISVFVSNPPVPNITQVGPYCSNGGPIQLTVTPNTGVWSASSFLTNTGILTPSLCGVGSNAVQYVIGTNSCNKQQTKFINIEAFVPATISYSVADQCNSSSPVNLSPYTISNLGIWSGTGISGTMFNPAVAGAGRHRRRRRRAL
;
A
#
# COMPACT_ATOMS: atom_id res chain seq x y z
N ASN A 1 36.86 -28.36 36.40
CA ASN A 1 36.40 -29.58 37.06
C ASN A 1 36.93 -29.60 38.51
N TYR A 2 36.06 -29.95 39.41
CA TYR A 2 36.37 -30.15 40.82
C TYR A 2 36.23 -31.64 41.15
N THR A 3 37.20 -32.15 41.94
CA THR A 3 37.12 -33.54 42.40
C THR A 3 36.45 -33.57 43.77
N ILE A 4 35.40 -34.38 43.88
CA ILE A 4 34.70 -34.63 45.14
C ILE A 4 35.06 -36.04 45.61
N GLY A 5 35.59 -36.16 46.82
CA GLY A 5 35.97 -37.42 47.44
C GLY A 5 34.95 -37.84 48.50
N TYR A 6 34.60 -39.11 48.54
CA TYR A 6 33.84 -39.73 49.60
C TYR A 6 34.72 -40.78 50.28
N THR A 7 34.90 -40.56 51.57
CA THR A 7 35.77 -41.42 52.39
C THR A 7 34.97 -42.10 53.48
N VAL A 8 35.12 -43.40 53.60
CA VAL A 8 34.53 -44.20 54.68
C VAL A 8 35.65 -44.70 55.56
N ASN A 9 35.53 -44.41 56.88
CA ASN A 9 36.45 -44.86 57.93
C ASN A 9 35.75 -45.77 58.93
N ILE A 10 36.18 -47.01 59.01
CA ILE A 10 35.68 -47.98 59.99
C ILE A 10 36.91 -48.58 60.71
N GLY A 11 37.25 -48.01 61.85
CA GLY A 11 38.47 -48.38 62.58
C GLY A 11 39.76 -48.15 61.73
N PRO A 12 40.59 -49.15 61.54
CA PRO A 12 41.79 -49.00 60.70
C PRO A 12 41.54 -49.07 59.22
N CYS A 13 40.26 -49.37 58.78
CA CYS A 13 39.90 -49.55 57.36
C CYS A 13 39.41 -48.21 56.80
N VAL A 14 40.16 -47.65 55.86
CA VAL A 14 39.84 -46.41 55.15
C VAL A 14 39.66 -46.73 53.66
N ASN A 15 38.53 -46.36 53.12
CA ASN A 15 38.31 -46.45 51.65
C ASN A 15 37.81 -45.10 51.15
N THR A 16 38.42 -44.59 50.04
CA THR A 16 38.07 -43.35 49.42
C THR A 16 37.73 -43.58 47.96
N ASN A 17 36.61 -43.08 47.54
CA ASN A 17 36.25 -42.99 46.12
C ASN A 17 36.09 -41.53 45.72
N THR A 18 36.44 -41.19 44.50
CA THR A 18 36.36 -39.83 43.99
C THR A 18 35.54 -39.76 42.71
N THR A 19 34.81 -38.68 42.57
CA THR A 19 34.14 -38.33 41.31
C THR A 19 34.47 -36.90 40.95
N SER A 20 34.32 -36.55 39.69
CA SER A 20 34.53 -35.18 39.25
C SER A 20 33.24 -34.49 38.87
N VAL A 21 33.11 -33.23 39.24
CA VAL A 21 32.00 -32.35 38.81
C VAL A 21 32.57 -31.17 38.02
N ALA A 22 31.98 -30.90 36.87
CA ALA A 22 32.31 -29.73 36.09
C ALA A 22 31.37 -28.57 36.46
N VAL A 23 31.92 -27.40 36.70
CA VAL A 23 31.17 -26.16 36.90
C VAL A 23 31.40 -25.28 35.68
N ALA A 24 30.31 -24.96 34.95
CA ALA A 24 30.37 -24.03 33.86
C ALA A 24 30.29 -22.59 34.33
N LYS A 25 30.95 -21.69 33.62
CA LYS A 25 30.80 -20.26 33.86
C LYS A 25 29.43 -19.81 33.43
N TYR A 26 28.71 -19.11 34.29
CA TYR A 26 27.47 -18.43 33.94
C TYR A 26 27.78 -17.21 33.09
N ASN A 27 27.21 -17.12 31.91
CA ASN A 27 27.29 -15.98 31.01
C ASN A 27 25.91 -15.35 30.87
N THR A 28 25.83 -14.06 31.10
CA THR A 28 24.55 -13.33 30.94
C THR A 28 24.26 -13.04 29.48
N ALA A 29 23.00 -13.16 29.07
CA ALA A 29 22.53 -12.80 27.74
C ALA A 29 22.17 -11.29 27.67
N ASN A 30 23.13 -10.43 28.00
CA ASN A 30 22.89 -8.99 28.08
C ASN A 30 22.88 -8.34 26.72
N LEU A 31 21.81 -7.59 26.46
CA LEU A 31 21.69 -6.70 25.32
C LEU A 31 22.20 -5.30 25.69
N THR A 32 22.86 -4.63 24.77
CA THR A 32 23.35 -3.25 24.92
C THR A 32 22.26 -2.20 24.75
N THR A 33 21.15 -2.58 24.14
CA THR A 33 19.95 -1.73 23.95
C THR A 33 18.69 -2.54 24.25
N GLY A 34 17.68 -1.90 24.83
CA GLY A 34 16.36 -2.49 25.06
C GLY A 34 15.37 -2.26 23.92
N VAL A 35 15.71 -1.40 22.96
CA VAL A 35 14.80 -1.01 21.86
C VAL A 35 15.60 -0.89 20.57
N LEU A 36 15.11 -1.52 19.51
CA LEU A 36 15.58 -1.30 18.15
C LEU A 36 14.76 -0.22 17.47
N PRO A 37 15.33 0.55 16.54
CA PRO A 37 14.56 1.49 15.72
C PRO A 37 13.55 0.74 14.86
N ASN A 38 12.46 1.39 14.52
CA ASN A 38 11.54 0.87 13.51
C ASN A 38 12.26 0.74 12.17
N LEU A 39 12.15 -0.41 11.55
CA LEU A 39 12.76 -0.70 10.25
C LEU A 39 11.72 -0.67 9.13
N CYS A 40 12.15 -0.31 7.94
CA CYS A 40 11.35 -0.46 6.74
C CYS A 40 11.58 -1.83 6.11
N PHE A 41 10.60 -2.33 5.39
CA PHE A 41 10.71 -3.56 4.59
C PHE A 41 11.86 -3.54 3.57
N ASN A 42 12.39 -2.37 3.24
CA ASN A 42 13.51 -2.15 2.32
C ASN A 42 14.76 -1.61 3.00
N SER A 43 14.81 -1.62 4.34
CA SER A 43 16.02 -1.26 5.08
C SER A 43 17.10 -2.33 4.85
N PRO A 44 18.38 -1.94 4.87
CA PRO A 44 19.46 -2.91 4.84
C PRO A 44 19.40 -3.82 6.06
N ALA A 45 19.93 -5.03 5.91
CA ALA A 45 20.05 -5.98 7.02
C ALA A 45 20.84 -5.36 8.18
N PHE A 46 20.33 -5.54 9.40
CA PHE A 46 20.93 -5.02 10.63
C PHE A 46 21.76 -6.11 11.31
N ASN A 47 23.03 -5.79 11.65
CA ASN A 47 23.91 -6.74 12.35
C ASN A 47 23.51 -6.86 13.82
N LEU A 48 22.95 -8.00 14.23
CA LEU A 48 22.49 -8.28 15.58
C LEU A 48 23.64 -8.44 16.60
N MET A 49 24.87 -8.68 16.14
CA MET A 49 26.02 -8.82 17.04
C MET A 49 26.46 -7.48 17.62
N THR A 50 26.00 -6.36 17.05
CA THR A 50 26.30 -5.01 17.57
C THR A 50 25.52 -4.66 18.82
N ILE A 51 24.46 -5.39 19.14
CA ILE A 51 23.57 -5.11 20.27
C ILE A 51 23.68 -6.12 21.41
N VAL A 52 24.71 -6.95 21.40
CA VAL A 52 25.00 -7.90 22.48
C VAL A 52 26.32 -7.55 23.15
N GLN A 53 26.40 -7.77 24.47
CA GLN A 53 27.67 -7.61 25.22
C GLN A 53 28.60 -8.81 25.04
N ASN A 54 28.04 -9.99 24.84
CA ASN A 54 28.76 -11.23 24.64
C ASN A 54 28.38 -11.82 23.28
N THR A 55 29.34 -12.00 22.39
CA THR A 55 29.14 -12.45 21.00
C THR A 55 29.18 -13.96 20.81
N LEU A 56 29.25 -14.74 21.90
CA LEU A 56 29.36 -16.21 21.83
C LEU A 56 28.01 -16.91 21.72
N GLY A 57 26.91 -16.17 21.80
CA GLY A 57 25.56 -16.71 21.73
C GLY A 57 25.00 -16.78 20.31
N ALA A 58 23.73 -17.18 20.23
CA ALA A 58 22.97 -17.34 18.99
C ALA A 58 21.68 -16.54 19.02
N TRP A 59 21.33 -15.95 17.90
CA TRP A 59 20.04 -15.32 17.67
C TRP A 59 19.06 -16.27 17.01
N SER A 60 17.80 -16.16 17.43
CA SER A 60 16.68 -16.91 16.88
C SER A 60 15.39 -16.07 16.93
N GLY A 61 14.28 -16.60 16.44
CA GLY A 61 12.97 -15.97 16.53
C GLY A 61 12.36 -15.71 15.14
N SER A 62 12.19 -14.44 14.75
CA SER A 62 11.56 -14.06 13.49
C SER A 62 12.27 -14.63 12.26
N ALA A 63 11.51 -14.86 11.19
CA ALA A 63 12.01 -15.30 9.88
C ALA A 63 13.10 -14.39 9.26
N GLY A 64 13.22 -13.14 9.73
CA GLY A 64 14.29 -12.21 9.30
C GLY A 64 15.65 -12.45 9.92
N VAL A 65 15.77 -13.36 10.90
CA VAL A 65 17.07 -13.69 11.54
C VAL A 65 17.84 -14.67 10.65
N ASN A 66 18.99 -14.23 10.15
CA ASN A 66 19.85 -14.99 9.26
C ASN A 66 21.29 -15.05 9.80
N TYR A 67 21.95 -16.18 9.64
CA TYR A 67 23.36 -16.36 9.96
C TYR A 67 24.18 -16.40 8.67
N ILE A 68 24.89 -15.33 8.38
CA ILE A 68 25.65 -15.15 7.13
C ILE A 68 27.04 -14.61 7.49
N ASN A 69 28.08 -15.18 6.89
CA ASN A 69 29.47 -14.76 7.10
C ASN A 69 29.86 -14.68 8.59
N ASN A 70 29.52 -15.72 9.35
CA ASN A 70 29.75 -15.81 10.79
C ASN A 70 29.10 -14.68 11.63
N THR A 71 28.03 -14.09 11.10
CA THR A 71 27.34 -12.98 11.75
C THR A 71 25.84 -13.19 11.70
N TYR A 72 25.16 -12.95 12.83
CA TYR A 72 23.71 -12.90 12.86
C TYR A 72 23.23 -11.53 12.40
N ASN A 73 22.36 -11.53 11.40
CA ASN A 73 21.74 -10.35 10.85
C ASN A 73 20.21 -10.47 10.92
N PHE A 74 19.54 -9.34 11.09
CA PHE A 74 18.10 -9.23 10.92
C PHE A 74 17.81 -8.53 9.59
N ASP A 75 17.20 -9.25 8.65
CA ASP A 75 16.80 -8.76 7.35
C ASP A 75 15.27 -8.51 7.34
N PRO A 76 14.83 -7.25 7.26
CA PRO A 76 13.41 -6.91 7.23
C PRO A 76 12.73 -7.16 5.89
N THR A 77 13.48 -7.53 4.85
CA THR A 77 12.95 -7.73 3.49
C THR A 77 11.87 -8.81 3.48
N ASN A 78 10.72 -8.48 2.91
CA ASN A 78 9.56 -9.37 2.79
C ASN A 78 8.90 -9.78 4.12
N LEU A 79 9.29 -9.21 5.24
CA LEU A 79 8.58 -9.44 6.50
C LEU A 79 7.23 -8.71 6.51
N PRO A 80 6.22 -9.25 7.22
CA PRO A 80 4.93 -8.59 7.36
C PRO A 80 5.04 -7.29 8.18
N ASN A 81 4.06 -6.40 7.98
CA ASN A 81 3.92 -5.17 8.76
C ASN A 81 3.51 -5.49 10.21
N SER A 82 4.49 -5.78 11.05
CA SER A 82 4.24 -6.23 12.43
C SER A 82 5.46 -6.06 13.33
N VAL A 83 5.25 -6.33 14.62
CA VAL A 83 6.34 -6.48 15.59
C VAL A 83 6.94 -7.88 15.46
N HIS A 84 8.26 -7.94 15.39
CA HIS A 84 9.05 -9.17 15.35
C HIS A 84 9.86 -9.29 16.64
N THR A 85 9.73 -10.42 17.32
CA THR A 85 10.50 -10.72 18.54
C THR A 85 11.72 -11.54 18.18
N LEU A 86 12.88 -11.06 18.62
CA LEU A 86 14.18 -11.70 18.44
C LEU A 86 14.66 -12.19 19.79
N THR A 87 15.21 -13.38 19.84
CA THR A 87 15.72 -14.01 21.06
C THR A 87 17.23 -14.27 20.91
N TYR A 88 17.99 -13.73 21.85
CA TYR A 88 19.40 -14.02 22.00
C TYR A 88 19.57 -15.06 23.10
N SER A 89 20.24 -16.18 22.80
CA SER A 89 20.61 -17.22 23.75
C SER A 89 22.12 -17.26 23.91
N ASN A 90 22.58 -16.99 25.08
CA ASN A 90 23.99 -17.07 25.37
C ASN A 90 24.34 -18.50 25.80
N LEU A 91 25.13 -19.19 24.99
CA LEU A 91 25.57 -20.55 25.28
C LEU A 91 26.75 -20.53 26.23
N PRO A 92 26.81 -21.42 27.27
CA PRO A 92 27.99 -21.54 28.10
C PRO A 92 29.17 -22.01 27.27
N THR A 93 30.35 -21.41 27.52
CA THR A 93 31.60 -21.96 26.98
C THR A 93 31.86 -23.32 27.63
N ASN A 94 31.67 -24.40 26.89
CA ASN A 94 31.82 -25.75 27.40
C ASN A 94 33.28 -26.11 27.72
N PRO A 95 33.58 -26.60 28.92
CA PRO A 95 34.71 -27.47 29.08
C PRO A 95 34.51 -28.81 28.35
N PRO A 96 35.54 -29.48 27.86
CA PRO A 96 35.45 -30.58 26.86
C PRO A 96 34.72 -31.87 27.31
N ASN A 97 34.07 -31.89 28.46
CA ASN A 97 33.25 -33.04 28.93
C ASN A 97 31.94 -32.60 29.61
N PHE A 98 31.48 -31.40 29.34
CA PHE A 98 30.26 -30.90 29.95
C PHE A 98 29.07 -31.23 29.06
N ASN A 99 28.19 -32.13 29.47
CA ASN A 99 26.95 -32.44 28.79
C ASN A 99 25.94 -31.34 29.09
N ALA A 100 25.98 -30.25 28.32
CA ALA A 100 25.23 -29.05 28.56
C ALA A 100 23.78 -29.23 28.09
N ASN A 101 22.96 -29.84 28.95
CA ASN A 101 21.51 -29.73 28.85
C ASN A 101 21.07 -28.31 29.30
N ASN A 102 21.58 -27.27 28.67
CA ASN A 102 21.17 -25.85 28.84
C ASN A 102 21.12 -25.29 30.29
N LEU A 103 21.76 -25.94 31.25
CA LEU A 103 21.67 -25.58 32.68
C LEU A 103 22.29 -24.21 33.05
N CYS A 104 23.11 -23.61 32.19
CA CYS A 104 23.72 -22.31 32.39
C CYS A 104 23.49 -21.35 31.23
N SER A 105 22.47 -21.57 30.43
CA SER A 105 22.10 -20.67 29.35
C SER A 105 21.11 -19.61 29.86
N GLU A 106 21.27 -18.40 29.41
CA GLU A 106 20.31 -17.31 29.62
C GLU A 106 19.82 -16.84 28.27
N THR A 107 18.61 -16.33 28.24
CA THR A 107 18.00 -15.77 27.05
C THR A 107 17.53 -14.34 27.33
N SER A 108 17.69 -13.48 26.34
CA SER A 108 17.11 -12.14 26.32
C SER A 108 16.32 -11.93 25.03
N THR A 109 15.24 -11.19 25.11
CA THR A 109 14.40 -10.87 23.97
C THR A 109 14.41 -9.38 23.68
N ILE A 110 14.32 -9.05 22.40
CA ILE A 110 14.11 -7.68 21.94
C ILE A 110 13.08 -7.70 20.82
N SER A 111 12.28 -6.63 20.73
CA SER A 111 11.28 -6.48 19.68
C SER A 111 11.67 -5.38 18.70
N VAL A 112 11.40 -5.62 17.43
CA VAL A 112 11.57 -4.66 16.34
C VAL A 112 10.30 -4.58 15.53
N PHE A 113 9.84 -3.37 15.24
CA PHE A 113 8.71 -3.17 14.33
C PHE A 113 9.22 -3.02 12.90
N VAL A 114 8.69 -3.85 11.99
CA VAL A 114 8.95 -3.74 10.55
C VAL A 114 7.73 -3.10 9.89
N SER A 115 7.92 -1.94 9.28
CA SER A 115 6.91 -1.26 8.49
C SER A 115 6.93 -1.78 7.06
N ASN A 116 5.88 -2.49 6.67
CA ASN A 116 5.69 -3.02 5.32
C ASN A 116 4.23 -2.78 4.89
N PRO A 117 3.88 -1.53 4.51
CA PRO A 117 2.52 -1.20 4.14
C PRO A 117 2.09 -1.98 2.88
N PRO A 118 0.80 -2.27 2.73
CA PRO A 118 0.26 -2.91 1.53
C PRO A 118 0.42 -2.00 0.31
N VAL A 119 0.49 -2.61 -0.87
CA VAL A 119 0.46 -1.85 -2.14
C VAL A 119 -0.96 -1.35 -2.37
N PRO A 120 -1.16 -0.04 -2.57
CA PRO A 120 -2.49 0.47 -2.89
C PRO A 120 -2.95 0.01 -4.28
N ASN A 121 -4.26 -0.13 -4.45
CA ASN A 121 -4.89 -0.40 -5.73
C ASN A 121 -6.00 0.64 -6.02
N ILE A 122 -5.73 1.56 -6.94
CA ILE A 122 -6.69 2.55 -7.42
C ILE A 122 -7.61 1.86 -8.42
N THR A 123 -8.92 1.77 -8.11
CA THR A 123 -9.88 0.97 -8.88
C THR A 123 -10.63 1.78 -9.93
N GLN A 124 -10.83 3.08 -9.70
CA GLN A 124 -11.59 3.96 -10.60
C GLN A 124 -10.67 4.81 -11.48
N VAL A 125 -10.86 4.78 -12.79
CA VAL A 125 -9.93 5.34 -13.77
C VAL A 125 -10.55 6.20 -14.88
N GLY A 126 -11.88 6.45 -14.89
CA GLY A 126 -12.55 7.23 -15.94
C GLY A 126 -12.92 6.40 -17.19
N PRO A 127 -13.08 7.00 -18.37
CA PRO A 127 -12.90 8.43 -18.68
C PRO A 127 -13.93 9.35 -18.03
N TYR A 128 -13.58 10.64 -17.86
CA TYR A 128 -14.48 11.67 -17.33
C TYR A 128 -14.53 12.86 -18.28
N CYS A 129 -15.66 13.56 -18.28
CA CYS A 129 -15.83 14.76 -19.09
C CYS A 129 -15.27 15.99 -18.38
N SER A 130 -14.63 16.90 -19.13
CA SER A 130 -13.99 18.10 -18.59
C SER A 130 -14.95 19.09 -17.90
N ASN A 131 -16.26 19.02 -18.18
CA ASN A 131 -17.29 19.77 -17.46
C ASN A 131 -18.00 18.98 -16.37
N GLY A 132 -17.54 17.74 -16.07
CA GLY A 132 -18.11 16.89 -15.03
C GLY A 132 -17.94 17.49 -13.63
N GLY A 133 -18.86 17.15 -12.73
CA GLY A 133 -18.76 17.50 -11.32
C GLY A 133 -17.61 16.78 -10.60
N PRO A 134 -17.32 17.16 -9.35
CA PRO A 134 -16.32 16.48 -8.54
C PRO A 134 -16.65 14.99 -8.34
N ILE A 135 -15.60 14.15 -8.33
CA ILE A 135 -15.71 12.69 -8.28
C ILE A 135 -14.83 12.19 -7.15
N GLN A 136 -15.40 11.36 -6.28
CA GLN A 136 -14.61 10.64 -5.27
C GLN A 136 -13.91 9.45 -5.90
N LEU A 137 -12.59 9.47 -5.93
CA LEU A 137 -11.78 8.31 -6.35
C LEU A 137 -11.75 7.25 -5.27
N THR A 138 -11.69 5.99 -5.69
CA THR A 138 -11.65 4.83 -4.79
C THR A 138 -10.33 4.08 -4.89
N VAL A 139 -9.86 3.60 -3.73
CA VAL A 139 -8.61 2.87 -3.58
C VAL A 139 -8.74 1.83 -2.49
N THR A 140 -8.03 0.72 -2.61
CA THR A 140 -7.99 -0.34 -1.62
C THR A 140 -6.54 -0.76 -1.34
N PRO A 141 -6.11 -0.83 -0.06
CA PRO A 141 -6.80 -0.29 1.12
C PRO A 141 -6.76 1.25 1.16
N ASN A 142 -7.70 1.87 1.87
CA ASN A 142 -7.85 3.31 1.99
C ASN A 142 -7.14 3.91 3.23
N THR A 143 -6.03 3.32 3.64
CA THR A 143 -5.28 3.70 4.86
C THR A 143 -4.17 4.73 4.60
N GLY A 144 -4.06 5.23 3.37
CA GLY A 144 -3.07 6.22 2.96
C GLY A 144 -3.68 7.57 2.60
N VAL A 145 -2.97 8.30 1.76
CA VAL A 145 -3.37 9.64 1.30
C VAL A 145 -3.16 9.79 -0.21
N TRP A 146 -4.02 10.59 -0.85
CA TRP A 146 -3.79 11.01 -2.22
C TRP A 146 -2.74 12.12 -2.29
N SER A 147 -1.88 12.08 -3.29
CA SER A 147 -0.98 13.19 -3.59
C SER A 147 -1.79 14.34 -4.17
N ALA A 148 -2.02 15.38 -3.35
CA ALA A 148 -2.84 16.52 -3.74
C ALA A 148 -2.22 17.30 -4.90
N SER A 149 -3.08 17.84 -5.76
CA SER A 149 -2.74 18.71 -6.89
C SER A 149 -3.83 19.77 -7.08
N SER A 150 -3.71 20.60 -8.11
CA SER A 150 -4.75 21.60 -8.41
C SER A 150 -6.13 20.98 -8.72
N PHE A 151 -6.15 19.73 -9.16
CA PHE A 151 -7.37 19.02 -9.57
C PHE A 151 -7.73 17.84 -8.66
N LEU A 152 -6.87 17.48 -7.68
CA LEU A 152 -7.07 16.34 -6.79
C LEU A 152 -6.81 16.74 -5.34
N THR A 153 -7.76 16.48 -4.44
CA THR A 153 -7.57 16.69 -3.00
C THR A 153 -6.84 15.50 -2.37
N ASN A 154 -6.27 15.71 -1.17
CA ASN A 154 -5.66 14.64 -0.37
C ASN A 154 -6.67 13.59 0.12
N THR A 155 -7.97 13.89 0.09
CA THR A 155 -9.07 12.97 0.38
C THR A 155 -9.56 12.21 -0.85
N GLY A 156 -9.00 12.52 -2.04
CA GLY A 156 -9.32 11.82 -3.29
C GLY A 156 -10.48 12.39 -4.09
N ILE A 157 -10.86 13.63 -3.87
CA ILE A 157 -11.85 14.31 -4.70
C ILE A 157 -11.14 14.85 -5.94
N LEU A 158 -11.46 14.28 -7.10
CA LEU A 158 -11.02 14.73 -8.42
C LEU A 158 -12.01 15.75 -8.96
N THR A 159 -11.53 16.87 -9.47
CA THR A 159 -12.34 17.90 -10.15
C THR A 159 -11.97 17.95 -11.63
N PRO A 160 -12.73 17.29 -12.52
CA PRO A 160 -12.40 17.17 -13.94
C PRO A 160 -12.23 18.50 -14.66
N SER A 161 -12.96 19.55 -14.26
CA SER A 161 -12.84 20.89 -14.85
C SER A 161 -11.51 21.59 -14.58
N LEU A 162 -10.76 21.13 -13.60
CA LEU A 162 -9.41 21.62 -13.27
C LEU A 162 -8.31 20.77 -13.88
N CYS A 163 -8.67 19.61 -14.46
CA CYS A 163 -7.74 18.76 -15.20
C CYS A 163 -7.51 19.29 -16.61
N GLY A 164 -6.35 18.98 -17.18
CA GLY A 164 -6.14 19.11 -18.62
C GLY A 164 -6.90 18.00 -19.39
N VAL A 165 -7.37 18.31 -20.62
CA VAL A 165 -7.90 17.27 -21.52
C VAL A 165 -6.78 16.29 -21.85
N GLY A 166 -7.10 15.00 -21.85
CA GLY A 166 -6.16 13.90 -22.04
C GLY A 166 -5.80 13.19 -20.73
N SER A 167 -4.60 12.67 -20.66
CA SER A 167 -4.14 11.79 -19.56
C SER A 167 -3.60 12.60 -18.39
N ASN A 168 -4.21 12.43 -17.20
CA ASN A 168 -3.83 13.08 -15.95
C ASN A 168 -3.42 12.04 -14.93
N ALA A 169 -2.23 12.20 -14.34
CA ALA A 169 -1.73 11.28 -13.33
C ALA A 169 -2.32 11.58 -11.95
N VAL A 170 -2.80 10.54 -11.28
CA VAL A 170 -3.20 10.55 -9.87
C VAL A 170 -2.39 9.53 -9.10
N GLN A 171 -1.99 9.87 -7.88
CA GLN A 171 -1.14 9.01 -7.07
C GLN A 171 -1.72 8.85 -5.67
N TYR A 172 -1.64 7.64 -5.15
CA TYR A 172 -1.99 7.30 -3.77
C TYR A 172 -0.82 6.66 -3.06
N VAL A 173 -0.58 7.05 -1.81
CA VAL A 173 0.57 6.64 -1.00
C VAL A 173 0.09 6.07 0.32
N ILE A 174 0.59 4.89 0.70
CA ILE A 174 0.39 4.27 2.01
C ILE A 174 1.74 4.18 2.72
N GLY A 175 1.78 4.57 3.98
CA GLY A 175 3.00 4.65 4.79
C GLY A 175 3.65 6.03 4.75
N THR A 176 4.77 6.17 5.44
CA THR A 176 5.48 7.45 5.63
C THR A 176 6.95 7.32 5.30
N ASN A 177 7.58 8.41 4.91
CA ASN A 177 9.02 8.50 4.62
C ASN A 177 9.48 7.41 3.62
N SER A 178 10.59 6.74 3.90
CA SER A 178 11.12 5.63 3.09
C SER A 178 10.30 4.34 3.19
N CYS A 179 9.39 4.25 4.17
CA CYS A 179 8.50 3.09 4.39
C CYS A 179 7.14 3.26 3.70
N ASN A 180 7.10 3.76 2.50
CA ASN A 180 5.85 3.92 1.77
C ASN A 180 5.77 2.99 0.56
N LYS A 181 4.54 2.72 0.16
CA LYS A 181 4.18 2.14 -1.14
C LYS A 181 3.17 3.02 -1.82
N GLN A 182 3.31 3.15 -3.12
CA GLN A 182 2.48 4.06 -3.91
C GLN A 182 2.00 3.40 -5.18
N GLN A 183 0.88 3.89 -5.69
CA GLN A 183 0.40 3.58 -7.02
C GLN A 183 0.07 4.88 -7.74
N THR A 184 0.49 4.95 -9.00
CA THR A 184 0.09 6.00 -9.93
C THR A 184 -0.84 5.40 -10.97
N LYS A 185 -1.95 6.08 -11.23
CA LYS A 185 -2.89 5.77 -12.32
C LYS A 185 -3.06 6.98 -13.20
N PHE A 186 -3.34 6.73 -14.48
CA PHE A 186 -3.66 7.77 -15.45
C PHE A 186 -5.16 7.78 -15.70
N ILE A 187 -5.75 8.97 -15.53
CA ILE A 187 -7.18 9.22 -15.74
C ILE A 187 -7.32 10.04 -17.01
N ASN A 188 -8.12 9.55 -17.96
CA ASN A 188 -8.40 10.29 -19.18
C ASN A 188 -9.55 11.27 -18.99
N ILE A 189 -9.33 12.52 -19.34
CA ILE A 189 -10.34 13.59 -19.36
C ILE A 189 -10.66 13.92 -20.81
N GLU A 190 -11.92 13.76 -21.16
CA GLU A 190 -12.43 14.06 -22.50
C GLU A 190 -12.95 15.49 -22.56
N ALA A 191 -12.71 16.12 -23.69
CA ALA A 191 -13.18 17.49 -23.91
C ALA A 191 -14.70 17.52 -23.94
N PHE A 192 -15.30 18.42 -23.16
CA PHE A 192 -16.71 18.71 -23.29
C PHE A 192 -16.98 19.43 -24.60
N VAL A 193 -17.85 18.87 -25.43
CA VAL A 193 -18.34 19.48 -26.63
C VAL A 193 -19.81 19.83 -26.42
N PRO A 194 -20.19 21.12 -26.37
CA PRO A 194 -21.56 21.50 -26.17
C PRO A 194 -22.42 21.16 -27.41
N ALA A 195 -23.60 20.61 -27.20
CA ALA A 195 -24.57 20.41 -28.23
C ALA A 195 -25.21 21.77 -28.59
N THR A 196 -24.55 22.52 -29.47
CA THR A 196 -25.00 23.86 -29.87
C THR A 196 -25.65 23.82 -31.24
N ILE A 197 -26.88 24.30 -31.32
CA ILE A 197 -27.58 24.60 -32.58
C ILE A 197 -27.31 26.07 -32.90
N SER A 198 -26.60 26.32 -34.00
CA SER A 198 -26.08 27.67 -34.35
C SER A 198 -27.16 28.57 -34.90
N TYR A 199 -28.15 27.99 -35.58
CA TYR A 199 -29.24 28.73 -36.22
C TYR A 199 -30.57 28.01 -36.02
N SER A 200 -31.69 28.75 -36.03
CA SER A 200 -33.00 28.15 -36.08
C SER A 200 -33.28 27.60 -37.48
N VAL A 201 -33.82 26.41 -37.55
CA VAL A 201 -34.35 25.88 -38.80
C VAL A 201 -35.60 26.70 -39.18
N ALA A 202 -35.68 27.19 -40.43
CA ALA A 202 -36.85 27.94 -40.90
C ALA A 202 -38.09 27.08 -40.84
N ASP A 203 -39.25 27.73 -40.66
CA ASP A 203 -40.57 27.05 -40.72
C ASP A 203 -40.74 26.32 -42.05
N GLN A 204 -41.19 25.08 -41.98
CA GLN A 204 -41.40 24.20 -43.17
C GLN A 204 -42.85 23.87 -43.34
N CYS A 205 -43.30 23.81 -44.61
CA CYS A 205 -44.58 23.21 -44.95
C CYS A 205 -44.46 21.68 -44.92
N ASN A 206 -45.53 20.98 -44.60
CA ASN A 206 -45.54 19.53 -44.63
C ASN A 206 -45.30 18.91 -46.03
N SER A 207 -45.42 19.72 -47.09
CA SER A 207 -45.08 19.37 -48.47
C SER A 207 -43.64 19.75 -48.86
N SER A 208 -42.89 20.38 -47.98
CA SER A 208 -41.47 20.76 -48.25
C SER A 208 -40.61 19.53 -48.40
N SER A 209 -39.54 19.66 -49.20
CA SER A 209 -38.49 18.65 -49.30
C SER A 209 -37.76 18.49 -47.96
N PRO A 210 -37.21 17.29 -47.64
CA PRO A 210 -36.42 17.08 -46.45
C PRO A 210 -35.26 18.06 -46.33
N VAL A 211 -35.03 18.56 -45.10
CA VAL A 211 -33.99 19.54 -44.76
C VAL A 211 -32.80 18.85 -44.15
N ASN A 212 -31.58 19.12 -44.67
CA ASN A 212 -30.37 18.66 -44.03
C ASN A 212 -30.04 19.54 -42.82
N LEU A 213 -29.95 18.93 -41.65
CA LEU A 213 -29.71 19.60 -40.37
C LEU A 213 -28.21 19.77 -40.03
N SER A 214 -27.31 19.13 -40.77
CA SER A 214 -25.86 19.21 -40.49
C SER A 214 -25.31 20.64 -40.43
N PRO A 215 -25.76 21.59 -41.31
CA PRO A 215 -25.25 22.97 -41.24
C PRO A 215 -25.68 23.75 -40.01
N TYR A 216 -26.65 23.25 -39.24
CA TYR A 216 -27.22 23.94 -38.09
C TYR A 216 -26.52 23.64 -36.77
N THR A 217 -25.48 22.80 -36.79
CA THR A 217 -24.66 22.49 -35.61
C THR A 217 -23.21 22.91 -35.81
N ILE A 218 -22.54 23.25 -34.70
CA ILE A 218 -21.09 23.52 -34.70
C ILE A 218 -20.30 22.20 -34.67
N SER A 219 -20.86 21.15 -34.05
CA SER A 219 -20.24 19.84 -33.93
C SER A 219 -20.99 18.79 -34.71
N ASN A 220 -20.26 17.98 -35.48
CA ASN A 220 -20.81 16.81 -36.18
C ASN A 220 -20.83 15.54 -35.35
N LEU A 221 -20.50 15.62 -34.04
CA LEU A 221 -20.46 14.46 -33.10
C LEU A 221 -21.83 14.18 -32.49
N GLY A 222 -22.80 15.07 -32.67
CA GLY A 222 -24.14 14.93 -32.13
C GLY A 222 -25.05 14.06 -33.01
N ILE A 223 -26.14 13.58 -32.41
CA ILE A 223 -27.19 12.82 -33.07
C ILE A 223 -28.47 13.63 -32.99
N TRP A 224 -29.12 13.85 -34.13
CA TRP A 224 -30.46 14.44 -34.22
C TRP A 224 -31.51 13.41 -33.82
N SER A 225 -32.52 13.82 -33.08
CA SER A 225 -33.65 12.97 -32.69
C SER A 225 -34.95 13.75 -32.69
N GLY A 226 -36.03 13.07 -32.97
CA GLY A 226 -37.38 13.66 -33.01
C GLY A 226 -38.26 13.06 -34.12
N THR A 227 -39.54 13.44 -34.12
CA THR A 227 -40.48 13.00 -35.16
C THR A 227 -40.06 13.60 -36.50
N GLY A 228 -39.98 12.77 -37.53
CA GLY A 228 -39.56 13.16 -38.88
C GLY A 228 -38.04 13.25 -39.05
N ILE A 229 -37.22 12.89 -38.04
CA ILE A 229 -35.79 12.83 -38.14
C ILE A 229 -35.33 11.45 -38.62
N SER A 230 -34.45 11.43 -39.60
CA SER A 230 -33.72 10.24 -40.05
C SER A 230 -32.27 10.63 -40.33
N GLY A 231 -31.33 10.17 -39.48
CA GLY A 231 -29.95 10.62 -39.50
C GLY A 231 -29.84 12.13 -39.31
N THR A 232 -29.31 12.84 -40.29
CA THR A 232 -29.19 14.30 -40.29
C THR A 232 -30.32 14.99 -41.06
N MET A 233 -31.31 14.26 -41.56
CA MET A 233 -32.41 14.78 -42.38
C MET A 233 -33.68 14.94 -41.54
N PHE A 234 -34.32 16.11 -41.64
CA PHE A 234 -35.64 16.35 -41.13
C PHE A 234 -36.64 16.28 -42.31
N ASN A 235 -37.63 15.40 -42.23
CA ASN A 235 -38.67 15.26 -43.23
C ASN A 235 -40.00 15.84 -42.68
N PRO A 236 -40.46 17.03 -43.20
CA PRO A 236 -41.66 17.68 -42.73
C PRO A 236 -42.93 16.85 -42.99
N ALA A 237 -42.97 16.06 -44.06
CA ALA A 237 -44.15 15.22 -44.41
C ALA A 237 -44.33 14.10 -43.35
N VAL A 238 -43.25 13.52 -42.85
CA VAL A 238 -43.27 12.49 -41.81
C VAL A 238 -43.51 13.09 -40.42
N ALA A 239 -42.97 14.30 -40.17
CA ALA A 239 -43.19 15.00 -38.92
C ALA A 239 -44.68 15.40 -38.71
N GLY A 240 -45.39 15.64 -39.79
CA GLY A 240 -46.78 16.08 -39.76
C GLY A 240 -46.96 17.56 -39.35
N ALA A 241 -48.18 18.07 -39.43
CA ALA A 241 -48.49 19.43 -39.01
C ALA A 241 -48.43 19.55 -37.47
N GLY A 242 -47.39 20.26 -36.96
CA GLY A 242 -47.26 20.56 -35.54
C GLY A 242 -48.26 21.63 -35.08
N ARG A 243 -48.86 21.45 -33.91
CA ARG A 243 -49.67 22.50 -33.28
C ARG A 243 -48.74 23.61 -32.78
N HIS A 244 -48.58 24.71 -33.55
CA HIS A 244 -48.00 25.94 -33.02
C HIS A 244 -49.04 26.61 -32.11
N ARG A 245 -48.86 26.52 -30.77
CA ARG A 245 -49.53 27.42 -29.86
C ARG A 245 -48.91 28.82 -30.06
N ARG A 246 -49.46 29.64 -30.97
CA ARG A 246 -49.30 31.08 -30.94
C ARG A 246 -49.90 31.57 -29.61
N ARG A 247 -49.08 31.86 -28.62
CA ARG A 247 -49.50 32.73 -27.51
C ARG A 247 -49.82 34.10 -28.13
N ARG A 248 -51.08 34.38 -28.40
CA ARG A 248 -51.50 35.75 -28.62
C ARG A 248 -51.16 36.53 -27.36
N ARG A 249 -50.14 37.40 -27.42
CA ARG A 249 -50.01 38.46 -26.47
C ARG A 249 -51.25 39.35 -26.69
N ARG A 250 -52.18 39.37 -25.75
CA ARG A 250 -53.19 40.45 -25.70
C ARG A 250 -52.37 41.72 -25.35
N ALA A 251 -52.34 42.69 -26.29
CA ALA A 251 -52.03 44.05 -25.96
C ALA A 251 -53.16 44.57 -25.08
N LEU A 252 -52.81 45.13 -23.93
CA LEU A 252 -53.64 46.03 -23.16
C LEU A 252 -53.27 47.43 -23.62
#